data_22f099f2a96437a3e3f91bdd6d8868ea
#
_entry.id   22f099f2a96437a3e3f91bdd6d8868ea
#
_cell.length_a   1.000
_cell.length_b   1.000
_cell.length_c   1.000
_cell.angle_alpha   90.00
_cell.angle_beta   90.00
_cell.angle_gamma   90.00
#
_symmetry.space_group_name_H-M   'P 1'
#
loop_
_entity.id
_entity.type
_entity.pdbx_description
1 polymer ?
#
loop_
_entity_poly.entity_id
_entity_poly.type
_entity_poly.pdbx_seq_one_letter_code
_entity_poly.pdbx_strand_id
1 'polypeptide(L)'
;MRVEKQSTVWQANSMGKFDKIKLKMNNIMIDCLLSYLSHNFSKEKLINLAKIFEKIAGSKGGINHARRMQWLFQSEHPHLYWWKKILTELHPNCRNKWIKNFFVNGYYGDNLRKRNVFNEKHGFFPPTVLLASITKRCNFNCQGCWAHEYTVEEDLSKDKWREIFTEARDVMGIHIMPIVGGEPFARKEFLELAEEFSDCAFITFTNGSLITEETVKKLQKLGNVFPMFSLSGLKENTDAVRGEGCFDMIMQKMDMLKKAGVFFGASICATSQNCDEVTSDDFMKMLSDKGSLWTWFFHYVPVGANPDVTLVPNAQQRQQILKAVYNARNTLPMMTVDFWGDGPDRKSVV
;
A
#
# COMPACT_ATOMS: atom_id res chain seq x y z
N MET A 1 36.78 13.37 -24.16
CA MET A 1 35.89 12.30 -24.70
C MET A 1 34.46 12.76 -24.50
N ARG A 2 33.78 13.18 -25.56
CA ARG A 2 32.35 13.56 -25.51
C ARG A 2 31.53 12.29 -25.40
N VAL A 3 30.80 12.13 -24.32
CA VAL A 3 29.75 11.10 -24.19
C VAL A 3 28.57 11.63 -25.00
N GLU A 4 28.34 11.06 -26.16
CA GLU A 4 27.13 11.28 -26.95
C GLU A 4 25.92 10.80 -26.14
N LYS A 5 25.02 11.73 -25.81
CA LYS A 5 23.69 11.43 -25.32
C LYS A 5 22.90 10.74 -26.43
N GLN A 6 22.94 9.43 -26.47
CA GLN A 6 21.90 8.68 -27.20
C GLN A 6 20.62 8.74 -26.36
N SER A 7 19.74 9.66 -26.75
CA SER A 7 18.35 9.66 -26.32
C SER A 7 17.64 8.48 -26.98
N THR A 8 17.78 7.29 -26.42
CA THR A 8 16.90 6.16 -26.77
C THR A 8 15.54 6.44 -26.16
N VAL A 9 14.69 7.14 -26.92
CA VAL A 9 13.26 7.16 -26.70
C VAL A 9 12.80 5.71 -26.84
N TRP A 10 12.47 5.07 -25.72
CA TRP A 10 11.96 3.72 -25.64
C TRP A 10 10.58 3.72 -26.30
N GLN A 11 10.49 3.22 -27.53
CA GLN A 11 9.21 2.84 -28.12
C GLN A 11 8.70 1.65 -27.33
N ALA A 12 7.83 1.90 -26.34
CA ALA A 12 7.02 0.87 -25.74
C ALA A 12 6.30 0.14 -26.89
N ASN A 13 6.60 -1.15 -27.09
CA ASN A 13 5.87 -1.98 -28.02
C ASN A 13 4.40 -1.85 -27.69
N SER A 14 3.66 -1.07 -28.46
CA SER A 14 2.24 -0.81 -28.26
C SER A 14 1.54 -2.16 -28.32
N MET A 15 0.80 -2.51 -27.24
CA MET A 15 -0.06 -3.69 -27.22
C MET A 15 -0.88 -3.72 -28.52
N GLY A 16 -0.91 -4.87 -29.18
CA GLY A 16 -1.71 -5.07 -30.37
C GLY A 16 -3.19 -4.75 -30.09
N LYS A 17 -3.94 -4.34 -31.10
CA LYS A 17 -5.38 -4.02 -30.97
C LYS A 17 -6.15 -5.17 -30.29
N PHE A 18 -5.77 -6.41 -30.56
CA PHE A 18 -6.37 -7.63 -30.01
C PHE A 18 -6.07 -7.78 -28.52
N ASP A 19 -4.84 -7.50 -28.08
CA ASP A 19 -4.45 -7.57 -26.67
C ASP A 19 -5.15 -6.50 -25.84
N LYS A 20 -5.34 -5.29 -26.39
CA LYS A 20 -6.12 -4.22 -25.75
C LYS A 20 -7.58 -4.60 -25.56
N ILE A 21 -8.19 -5.26 -26.55
CA ILE A 21 -9.57 -5.75 -26.46
C ILE A 21 -9.66 -6.84 -25.38
N LYS A 22 -8.75 -7.81 -25.38
CA LYS A 22 -8.70 -8.89 -24.39
C LYS A 22 -8.53 -8.35 -22.96
N LEU A 23 -7.64 -7.38 -22.77
CA LEU A 23 -7.45 -6.73 -21.47
C LEU A 23 -8.71 -5.99 -21.00
N LYS A 24 -9.37 -5.27 -21.92
CA LYS A 24 -10.64 -4.58 -21.63
C LYS A 24 -11.75 -5.56 -21.24
N MET A 25 -11.88 -6.67 -21.96
CA MET A 25 -12.85 -7.73 -21.62
C MET A 25 -12.57 -8.35 -20.27
N ASN A 26 -11.30 -8.67 -19.96
CA ASN A 26 -10.92 -9.21 -18.65
C ASN A 26 -11.27 -8.23 -17.52
N ASN A 27 -11.03 -6.94 -17.72
CA ASN A 27 -11.39 -5.92 -16.73
C ASN A 27 -12.90 -5.82 -16.48
N ILE A 28 -13.71 -5.92 -17.52
CA ILE A 28 -15.18 -5.92 -17.41
C ILE A 28 -15.66 -7.18 -16.68
N MET A 29 -15.11 -8.34 -17.02
CA MET A 29 -15.43 -9.59 -16.34
C MET A 29 -15.10 -9.54 -14.82
N ILE A 30 -13.95 -8.97 -14.47
CA ILE A 30 -13.55 -8.76 -13.08
C ILE A 30 -14.54 -7.82 -12.37
N ASP A 31 -14.93 -6.70 -12.99
CA ASP A 31 -15.92 -5.78 -12.41
C ASP A 31 -17.27 -6.44 -12.18
N CYS A 32 -17.76 -7.22 -13.13
CA CYS A 32 -19.00 -7.98 -12.99
C CYS A 32 -18.90 -9.00 -11.85
N LEU A 33 -17.78 -9.73 -11.75
CA LEU A 33 -17.55 -10.70 -10.68
C LEU A 33 -17.51 -10.01 -9.32
N LEU A 34 -16.79 -8.90 -9.19
CA LEU A 34 -16.71 -8.13 -7.94
C LEU A 34 -18.05 -7.54 -7.54
N SER A 35 -18.83 -7.06 -8.50
CA SER A 35 -20.20 -6.61 -8.27
C SER A 35 -21.09 -7.75 -7.77
N TYR A 36 -21.04 -8.92 -8.40
CA TYR A 36 -21.79 -10.10 -7.96
C TYR A 36 -21.41 -10.55 -6.55
N LEU A 37 -20.10 -10.58 -6.23
CA LEU A 37 -19.62 -10.96 -4.90
C LEU A 37 -20.02 -9.96 -3.82
N SER A 38 -20.09 -8.67 -4.15
CA SER A 38 -20.43 -7.61 -3.20
C SER A 38 -21.92 -7.53 -2.86
N HIS A 39 -22.80 -7.77 -3.82
CA HIS A 39 -24.25 -7.70 -3.59
C HIS A 39 -24.80 -8.87 -2.76
N ASN A 40 -24.19 -10.02 -2.90
CA ASN A 40 -24.62 -11.25 -2.22
C ASN A 40 -23.41 -11.94 -1.60
N PHE A 41 -22.72 -11.25 -0.68
CA PHE A 41 -21.56 -11.84 -0.03
C PHE A 41 -21.92 -13.17 0.62
N SER A 42 -21.17 -14.23 0.28
CA SER A 42 -21.20 -15.48 1.00
C SER A 42 -19.81 -16.11 1.04
N LYS A 43 -19.53 -16.81 2.12
CA LYS A 43 -18.32 -17.58 2.34
C LYS A 43 -18.09 -18.61 1.24
N GLU A 44 -19.16 -19.30 0.84
CA GLU A 44 -19.14 -20.34 -0.20
C GLU A 44 -18.70 -19.79 -1.56
N LYS A 45 -19.13 -18.57 -1.90
CA LYS A 45 -18.72 -17.93 -3.16
C LYS A 45 -17.23 -17.64 -3.17
N LEU A 46 -16.64 -17.17 -2.07
CA LEU A 46 -15.21 -16.96 -1.97
C LEU A 46 -14.42 -18.28 -2.05
N ILE A 47 -14.90 -19.32 -1.38
CA ILE A 47 -14.31 -20.66 -1.48
C ILE A 47 -14.35 -21.17 -2.92
N ASN A 48 -15.50 -21.05 -3.60
CA ASN A 48 -15.63 -21.47 -4.98
C ASN A 48 -14.74 -20.66 -5.94
N LEU A 49 -14.62 -19.36 -5.71
CA LEU A 49 -13.70 -18.53 -6.47
C LEU A 49 -12.24 -18.99 -6.28
N ALA A 50 -11.82 -19.27 -5.05
CA ALA A 50 -10.48 -19.77 -4.77
C ALA A 50 -10.23 -21.15 -5.42
N LYS A 51 -11.24 -22.04 -5.48
CA LYS A 51 -11.17 -23.32 -6.22
C LYS A 51 -11.02 -23.11 -7.74
N ILE A 52 -11.68 -22.10 -8.30
CA ILE A 52 -11.52 -21.74 -9.71
C ILE A 52 -10.09 -21.25 -9.96
N PHE A 53 -9.58 -20.35 -9.09
CA PHE A 53 -8.21 -19.87 -9.18
C PHE A 53 -7.19 -21.03 -9.08
N GLU A 54 -7.40 -22.01 -8.21
CA GLU A 54 -6.54 -23.20 -8.13
C GLU A 54 -6.45 -23.95 -9.47
N LYS A 55 -7.59 -24.12 -10.16
CA LYS A 55 -7.65 -24.83 -11.45
C LYS A 55 -6.99 -24.08 -12.60
N ILE A 56 -7.02 -22.75 -12.59
CA ILE A 56 -6.47 -21.92 -13.67
C ILE A 56 -5.06 -21.40 -13.37
N ALA A 57 -4.56 -21.61 -12.15
CA ALA A 57 -3.23 -21.16 -11.74
C ALA A 57 -2.14 -21.93 -12.50
N GLY A 58 -1.43 -21.22 -13.36
CA GLY A 58 -0.35 -21.80 -14.20
C GLY A 58 0.96 -22.08 -13.45
N SER A 59 1.04 -21.85 -12.14
CA SER A 59 2.25 -22.04 -11.34
C SER A 59 1.96 -22.74 -10.02
N LYS A 60 2.96 -23.49 -9.51
CA LYS A 60 2.89 -24.12 -8.19
C LYS A 60 2.62 -23.12 -7.06
N GLY A 61 3.20 -21.92 -7.16
CA GLY A 61 2.97 -20.83 -6.19
C GLY A 61 1.52 -20.36 -6.19
N GLY A 62 0.92 -20.15 -7.37
CA GLY A 62 -0.47 -19.77 -7.51
C GLY A 62 -1.45 -20.83 -6.96
N ILE A 63 -1.18 -22.11 -7.23
CA ILE A 63 -1.96 -23.23 -6.69
C ILE A 63 -1.92 -23.23 -5.15
N ASN A 64 -0.71 -23.11 -4.57
CA ASN A 64 -0.54 -23.09 -3.12
C ASN A 64 -1.24 -21.88 -2.48
N HIS A 65 -1.18 -20.72 -3.13
CA HIS A 65 -1.89 -19.53 -2.67
C HIS A 65 -3.41 -19.74 -2.67
N ALA A 66 -3.96 -20.27 -3.75
CA ALA A 66 -5.39 -20.56 -3.87
C ALA A 66 -5.87 -21.57 -2.79
N ARG A 67 -5.09 -22.62 -2.53
CA ARG A 67 -5.36 -23.60 -1.45
C ARG A 67 -5.33 -22.97 -0.07
N ARG A 68 -4.35 -22.08 0.18
CA ARG A 68 -4.27 -21.34 1.45
C ARG A 68 -5.50 -20.44 1.64
N MET A 69 -5.95 -19.75 0.59
CA MET A 69 -7.17 -18.94 0.65
C MET A 69 -8.42 -19.78 0.92
N GLN A 70 -8.55 -20.95 0.29
CA GLN A 70 -9.65 -21.89 0.59
C GLN A 70 -9.67 -22.27 2.07
N TRP A 71 -8.50 -22.65 2.61
CA TRP A 71 -8.38 -22.99 4.02
C TRP A 71 -8.77 -21.83 4.94
N LEU A 72 -8.26 -20.62 4.69
CA LEU A 72 -8.57 -19.41 5.47
C LEU A 72 -10.09 -19.13 5.48
N PHE A 73 -10.76 -19.30 4.34
CA PHE A 73 -12.20 -19.07 4.26
C PHE A 73 -13.01 -20.20 4.93
N GLN A 74 -12.57 -21.44 4.82
CA GLN A 74 -13.24 -22.59 5.46
C GLN A 74 -13.13 -22.54 6.98
N SER A 75 -11.99 -22.16 7.52
CA SER A 75 -11.71 -22.07 8.95
C SER A 75 -12.27 -20.82 9.63
N GLU A 76 -13.03 -19.99 8.91
CA GLU A 76 -13.56 -18.71 9.42
C GLU A 76 -12.48 -17.76 9.98
N HIS A 77 -11.30 -17.87 9.41
CA HIS A 77 -10.18 -17.01 9.77
C HIS A 77 -10.55 -15.53 9.59
N PRO A 78 -10.03 -14.59 10.42
CA PRO A 78 -10.28 -13.15 10.28
C PRO A 78 -10.11 -12.57 8.87
N HIS A 79 -9.26 -13.17 8.04
CA HIS A 79 -9.13 -12.82 6.63
C HIS A 79 -10.45 -12.96 5.83
N LEU A 80 -11.36 -13.86 6.20
CA LEU A 80 -12.68 -13.93 5.60
C LEU A 80 -13.47 -12.63 5.85
N TYR A 81 -13.42 -12.13 7.08
CA TYR A 81 -14.10 -10.90 7.48
C TYR A 81 -13.40 -9.66 6.91
N TRP A 82 -12.08 -9.69 6.74
CA TRP A 82 -11.35 -8.66 6.02
C TRP A 82 -11.79 -8.57 4.55
N TRP A 83 -11.90 -9.70 3.84
CA TRP A 83 -12.46 -9.74 2.49
C TRP A 83 -13.91 -9.28 2.45
N LYS A 84 -14.73 -9.65 3.46
CA LYS A 84 -16.09 -9.15 3.58
C LYS A 84 -16.11 -7.62 3.63
N LYS A 85 -15.33 -7.00 4.52
CA LYS A 85 -15.22 -5.53 4.61
C LYS A 85 -14.86 -4.91 3.25
N ILE A 86 -13.84 -5.42 2.57
CA ILE A 86 -13.44 -4.92 1.26
C ILE A 86 -14.57 -5.01 0.23
N LEU A 87 -15.27 -6.13 0.19
CA LEU A 87 -16.31 -6.38 -0.80
C LEU A 87 -17.60 -5.60 -0.51
N THR A 88 -17.95 -5.37 0.76
CA THR A 88 -19.27 -4.84 1.12
C THR A 88 -19.25 -3.42 1.71
N GLU A 89 -18.15 -2.97 2.28
CA GLU A 89 -18.06 -1.65 2.94
C GLU A 89 -17.36 -0.60 2.08
N LEU A 90 -16.48 -1.01 1.15
CA LEU A 90 -15.81 -0.05 0.28
C LEU A 90 -16.74 0.42 -0.86
N HIS A 91 -16.56 1.69 -1.22
CA HIS A 91 -17.16 2.23 -2.44
C HIS A 91 -16.76 1.37 -3.65
N PRO A 92 -17.67 1.05 -4.59
CA PRO A 92 -17.39 0.14 -5.71
C PRO A 92 -16.12 0.48 -6.50
N ASN A 93 -15.88 1.75 -6.76
CA ASN A 93 -14.68 2.19 -7.46
C ASN A 93 -13.40 1.91 -6.66
N CYS A 94 -13.37 2.25 -5.35
CA CYS A 94 -12.22 2.01 -4.47
C CYS A 94 -11.92 0.51 -4.35
N ARG A 95 -12.95 -0.30 -4.12
CA ARG A 95 -12.87 -1.76 -4.08
C ARG A 95 -12.28 -2.33 -5.37
N ASN A 96 -12.88 -1.95 -6.51
CA ASN A 96 -12.49 -2.51 -7.79
C ASN A 96 -11.07 -2.10 -8.17
N LYS A 97 -10.70 -0.83 -7.94
CA LYS A 97 -9.34 -0.33 -8.19
C LYS A 97 -8.32 -0.99 -7.28
N TRP A 98 -8.63 -1.16 -5.98
CA TRP A 98 -7.72 -1.83 -5.06
C TRP A 98 -7.45 -3.28 -5.50
N ILE A 99 -8.51 -4.07 -5.81
CA ILE A 99 -8.35 -5.46 -6.24
C ILE A 99 -7.61 -5.54 -7.58
N LYS A 100 -7.99 -4.74 -8.57
CA LYS A 100 -7.35 -4.77 -9.88
C LYS A 100 -5.89 -4.34 -9.84
N ASN A 101 -5.61 -3.19 -9.23
CA ASN A 101 -4.28 -2.60 -9.29
C ASN A 101 -3.29 -3.33 -8.39
N PHE A 102 -3.72 -3.72 -7.18
CA PHE A 102 -2.85 -4.41 -6.25
C PHE A 102 -2.67 -5.89 -6.62
N PHE A 103 -3.77 -6.64 -6.83
CA PHE A 103 -3.64 -8.08 -7.11
C PHE A 103 -3.46 -8.39 -8.59
N VAL A 104 -4.36 -7.89 -9.47
CA VAL A 104 -4.33 -8.30 -10.88
C VAL A 104 -3.13 -7.68 -11.57
N ASN A 105 -3.01 -6.35 -11.55
CA ASN A 105 -1.90 -5.66 -12.21
C ASN A 105 -0.57 -5.85 -11.46
N GLY A 106 -0.59 -5.88 -10.12
CA GLY A 106 0.61 -6.00 -9.30
C GLY A 106 1.25 -7.39 -9.32
N TYR A 107 0.45 -8.48 -9.35
CA TYR A 107 0.97 -9.84 -9.20
C TYR A 107 0.63 -10.83 -10.32
N TYR A 108 -0.49 -10.65 -11.05
CA TYR A 108 -1.02 -11.70 -11.94
C TYR A 108 -1.26 -11.25 -13.38
N GLY A 109 -1.10 -9.96 -13.70
CA GLY A 109 -1.41 -9.39 -15.00
C GLY A 109 -0.25 -9.41 -16.00
N ASP A 110 -0.32 -8.48 -16.97
CA ASP A 110 0.72 -8.27 -17.98
C ASP A 110 2.10 -7.89 -17.42
N ASN A 111 2.13 -7.51 -16.14
CA ASN A 111 3.37 -7.24 -15.42
C ASN A 111 4.35 -8.42 -15.45
N LEU A 112 3.86 -9.68 -15.35
CA LEU A 112 4.74 -10.86 -15.41
C LEU A 112 5.45 -10.95 -16.76
N ARG A 113 4.75 -10.70 -17.87
CA ARG A 113 5.35 -10.66 -19.21
C ARG A 113 6.40 -9.54 -19.31
N LYS A 114 6.07 -8.33 -18.89
CA LYS A 114 7.00 -7.18 -18.89
C LYS A 114 8.24 -7.48 -18.07
N ARG A 115 8.09 -8.06 -16.89
CA ARG A 115 9.20 -8.46 -16.01
C ARG A 115 10.10 -9.53 -16.63
N ASN A 116 9.52 -10.52 -17.33
CA ASN A 116 10.30 -11.53 -18.04
C ASN A 116 11.10 -10.91 -19.18
N VAL A 117 10.48 -10.08 -20.02
CA VAL A 117 11.16 -9.34 -21.09
C VAL A 117 12.29 -8.45 -20.55
N PHE A 118 12.06 -7.79 -19.41
CA PHE A 118 13.08 -7.01 -18.75
C PHE A 118 14.26 -7.89 -18.31
N ASN A 119 13.98 -9.05 -17.68
CA ASN A 119 15.00 -9.99 -17.25
C ASN A 119 15.80 -10.57 -18.42
N GLU A 120 15.14 -10.95 -19.51
CA GLU A 120 15.81 -11.45 -20.72
C GLU A 120 16.79 -10.40 -21.30
N LYS A 121 16.44 -9.13 -21.21
CA LYS A 121 17.24 -8.03 -21.75
C LYS A 121 18.37 -7.61 -20.83
N HIS A 122 18.16 -7.60 -19.51
CA HIS A 122 19.07 -7.01 -18.53
C HIS A 122 19.78 -8.04 -17.64
N GLY A 123 19.36 -9.31 -17.67
CA GLY A 123 19.95 -10.39 -16.89
C GLY A 123 19.50 -10.44 -15.42
N PHE A 124 18.52 -9.62 -15.02
CA PHE A 124 17.93 -9.61 -13.68
C PHE A 124 16.47 -9.15 -13.71
N PHE A 125 15.69 -9.53 -12.70
CA PHE A 125 14.31 -9.07 -12.56
C PHE A 125 14.24 -7.65 -12.00
N PRO A 126 13.35 -6.79 -12.53
CA PRO A 126 13.11 -5.49 -11.93
C PRO A 126 12.47 -5.63 -10.54
N PRO A 127 12.53 -4.60 -9.67
CA PRO A 127 11.81 -4.60 -8.40
C PRO A 127 10.30 -4.78 -8.61
N THR A 128 9.59 -5.27 -7.58
CA THR A 128 8.13 -5.46 -7.63
C THR A 128 7.36 -4.21 -7.26
N VAL A 129 7.99 -3.31 -6.54
CA VAL A 129 7.42 -2.04 -6.07
C VAL A 129 8.40 -0.90 -6.32
N LEU A 130 7.88 0.30 -6.52
CA LEU A 130 8.65 1.54 -6.61
C LEU A 130 8.27 2.45 -5.44
N LEU A 131 9.16 2.57 -4.45
CA LEU A 131 9.01 3.57 -3.39
C LEU A 131 9.41 4.95 -3.94
N ALA A 132 8.46 5.90 -3.93
CA ALA A 132 8.66 7.23 -4.48
C ALA A 132 8.50 8.31 -3.40
N SER A 133 9.58 9.06 -3.13
CA SER A 133 9.53 10.28 -2.33
C SER A 133 9.12 11.44 -3.23
N ILE A 134 7.78 11.68 -3.31
CA ILE A 134 7.22 12.55 -4.37
C ILE A 134 7.44 14.04 -4.11
N THR A 135 7.69 14.42 -2.88
CA THR A 135 8.02 15.79 -2.45
C THR A 135 8.81 15.78 -1.16
N LYS A 136 9.64 16.77 -0.98
CA LYS A 136 10.36 17.02 0.29
C LYS A 136 9.56 17.95 1.22
N ARG A 137 8.53 18.59 0.73
CA ARG A 137 7.69 19.54 1.50
C ARG A 137 6.85 18.80 2.51
N CYS A 138 6.85 19.30 3.75
CA CYS A 138 5.95 18.85 4.81
C CYS A 138 5.43 20.06 5.57
N ASN A 139 4.19 19.97 6.04
CA ASN A 139 3.59 20.99 6.89
C ASN A 139 3.72 20.63 8.39
N PHE A 140 4.42 19.54 8.72
CA PHE A 140 4.74 19.12 10.09
C PHE A 140 6.24 19.12 10.32
N ASN A 141 6.63 19.21 11.61
CA ASN A 141 8.01 19.12 12.08
C ASN A 141 8.10 18.02 13.17
N CYS A 142 7.85 16.77 12.77
CA CYS A 142 7.80 15.64 13.70
C CYS A 142 9.18 15.31 14.27
N GLN A 143 9.24 14.98 15.56
CA GLN A 143 10.47 14.54 16.19
C GLN A 143 10.95 13.20 15.57
N GLY A 144 12.23 13.10 15.24
CA GLY A 144 12.83 11.90 14.66
C GLY A 144 12.38 11.58 13.24
N CYS A 145 11.90 12.58 12.49
CA CYS A 145 11.49 12.40 11.11
C CYS A 145 12.68 12.10 10.20
N TRP A 146 12.67 10.97 9.51
CA TRP A 146 13.73 10.57 8.60
C TRP A 146 13.87 11.50 7.37
N ALA A 147 12.79 12.21 6.99
CA ALA A 147 12.73 13.04 5.80
C ALA A 147 13.10 14.52 6.08
N HIS A 148 13.43 14.89 7.32
CA HIS A 148 13.60 16.30 7.70
C HIS A 148 14.90 16.95 7.22
N GLU A 149 15.91 16.18 6.83
CA GLU A 149 17.19 16.71 6.31
C GLU A 149 17.13 17.16 4.86
N TYR A 150 16.04 16.87 4.15
CA TYR A 150 15.97 17.18 2.72
C TYR A 150 15.50 18.60 2.48
N THR A 151 16.34 19.41 1.80
CA THR A 151 15.99 20.77 1.39
C THR A 151 14.97 20.77 0.25
N VAL A 152 14.10 21.78 0.23
CA VAL A 152 12.94 21.88 -0.68
C VAL A 152 13.34 22.15 -2.14
N GLU A 153 14.58 22.49 -2.40
CA GLU A 153 15.04 23.08 -3.67
C GLU A 153 15.05 22.13 -4.87
N GLU A 154 14.76 20.82 -4.65
CA GLU A 154 14.92 19.80 -5.69
C GLU A 154 13.73 18.84 -5.85
N ASP A 155 12.50 19.29 -5.64
CA ASP A 155 11.36 18.48 -6.02
C ASP A 155 11.38 18.25 -7.54
N LEU A 156 11.36 17.01 -7.97
CA LEU A 156 11.27 16.68 -9.39
C LEU A 156 9.98 17.26 -10.00
N SER A 157 10.03 17.72 -11.24
CA SER A 157 8.86 18.23 -11.94
C SER A 157 7.78 17.16 -12.12
N LYS A 158 6.53 17.58 -12.35
CA LYS A 158 5.43 16.64 -12.67
C LYS A 158 5.77 15.77 -13.89
N ASP A 159 6.38 16.36 -14.92
CA ASP A 159 6.75 15.64 -16.14
C ASP A 159 7.83 14.59 -15.88
N LYS A 160 8.78 14.90 -14.98
CA LYS A 160 9.79 13.91 -14.58
C LYS A 160 9.19 12.76 -13.80
N TRP A 161 8.24 13.02 -12.91
CA TRP A 161 7.50 11.95 -12.23
C TRP A 161 6.65 11.12 -13.20
N ARG A 162 6.03 11.76 -14.20
CA ARG A 162 5.31 11.03 -15.25
C ARG A 162 6.23 10.10 -16.02
N GLU A 163 7.44 10.55 -16.38
CA GLU A 163 8.45 9.73 -17.04
C GLU A 163 8.83 8.52 -16.17
N ILE A 164 9.15 8.74 -14.90
CA ILE A 164 9.52 7.68 -13.93
C ILE A 164 8.39 6.65 -13.78
N PHE A 165 7.16 7.10 -13.57
CA PHE A 165 6.02 6.18 -13.42
C PHE A 165 5.68 5.43 -14.71
N THR A 166 5.87 6.07 -15.86
CA THR A 166 5.71 5.43 -17.17
C THR A 166 6.75 4.32 -17.36
N GLU A 167 8.01 4.57 -17.07
CA GLU A 167 9.06 3.56 -17.16
C GLU A 167 8.82 2.41 -16.19
N ALA A 168 8.49 2.72 -14.93
CA ALA A 168 8.17 1.71 -13.92
C ALA A 168 7.01 0.81 -14.37
N ARG A 169 5.89 1.39 -14.83
CA ARG A 169 4.70 0.66 -15.25
C ARG A 169 4.89 -0.09 -16.56
N ASP A 170 5.41 0.58 -17.60
CA ASP A 170 5.36 0.08 -18.98
C ASP A 170 6.59 -0.76 -19.35
N VAL A 171 7.75 -0.48 -18.75
CA VAL A 171 8.99 -1.22 -18.98
C VAL A 171 9.23 -2.28 -17.91
N MET A 172 9.12 -1.91 -16.64
CA MET A 172 9.43 -2.79 -15.51
C MET A 172 8.22 -3.62 -15.03
N GLY A 173 6.99 -3.27 -15.43
CA GLY A 173 5.76 -3.93 -14.97
C GLY A 173 5.43 -3.65 -13.50
N ILE A 174 5.84 -2.49 -12.97
CA ILE A 174 5.58 -2.10 -11.59
C ILE A 174 4.26 -1.35 -11.53
N HIS A 175 3.28 -1.90 -10.81
CA HIS A 175 1.97 -1.28 -10.59
C HIS A 175 1.70 -0.92 -9.13
N ILE A 176 2.59 -1.28 -8.22
CA ILE A 176 2.48 -0.96 -6.79
C ILE A 176 3.52 0.09 -6.46
N MET A 177 3.06 1.27 -6.06
CA MET A 177 3.89 2.44 -5.82
C MET A 177 3.61 3.01 -4.42
N PRO A 178 4.37 2.60 -3.40
CA PRO A 178 4.39 3.30 -2.12
C PRO A 178 4.88 4.73 -2.31
N ILE A 179 4.08 5.69 -1.83
CA ILE A 179 4.36 7.12 -1.92
C ILE A 179 4.69 7.65 -0.53
N VAL A 180 5.86 8.21 -0.42
CA VAL A 180 6.40 8.86 0.77
C VAL A 180 6.88 10.28 0.43
N GLY A 181 7.59 10.89 1.33
CA GLY A 181 8.22 12.19 1.16
C GLY A 181 8.14 12.96 2.46
N GLY A 182 7.97 14.29 2.35
CA GLY A 182 7.44 15.09 3.44
C GLY A 182 5.97 14.74 3.67
N GLU A 183 5.05 15.55 3.13
CA GLU A 183 3.62 15.21 3.08
C GLU A 183 3.16 15.10 1.62
N PRO A 184 2.81 13.92 1.12
CA PRO A 184 2.46 13.75 -0.29
C PRO A 184 1.26 14.62 -0.75
N PHE A 185 0.27 14.84 0.11
CA PHE A 185 -0.89 15.68 -0.21
C PHE A 185 -0.56 17.19 -0.23
N ALA A 186 0.62 17.62 0.23
CA ALA A 186 1.11 18.99 0.04
C ALA A 186 1.48 19.27 -1.42
N ARG A 187 1.70 18.22 -2.22
CA ARG A 187 1.96 18.31 -3.64
C ARG A 187 0.66 18.12 -4.45
N LYS A 188 0.10 19.20 -4.96
CA LYS A 188 -1.19 19.17 -5.68
C LYS A 188 -1.18 18.25 -6.91
N GLU A 189 -0.04 18.20 -7.63
CA GLU A 189 0.13 17.39 -8.83
C GLU A 189 0.14 15.88 -8.56
N PHE A 190 0.30 15.45 -7.31
CA PHE A 190 0.28 14.02 -6.96
C PHE A 190 -1.03 13.34 -7.35
N LEU A 191 -2.17 13.94 -7.00
CA LEU A 191 -3.47 13.36 -7.34
C LEU A 191 -3.79 13.42 -8.84
N GLU A 192 -3.17 14.35 -9.57
CA GLU A 192 -3.27 14.38 -11.04
C GLU A 192 -2.46 13.24 -11.67
N LEU A 193 -1.24 12.98 -11.16
CA LEU A 193 -0.46 11.81 -11.56
C LEU A 193 -1.19 10.50 -11.24
N ALA A 194 -1.81 10.39 -10.06
CA ALA A 194 -2.60 9.21 -9.71
C ALA A 194 -3.80 8.99 -10.65
N GLU A 195 -4.40 10.05 -11.18
CA GLU A 195 -5.45 9.98 -12.20
C GLU A 195 -4.91 9.49 -13.54
N GLU A 196 -3.76 10.00 -13.98
CA GLU A 196 -3.07 9.57 -15.20
C GLU A 196 -2.65 8.09 -15.14
N PHE A 197 -2.19 7.62 -13.98
CA PHE A 197 -1.78 6.23 -13.73
C PHE A 197 -2.85 5.44 -12.98
N SER A 198 -4.07 5.49 -13.49
CA SER A 198 -5.26 4.91 -12.84
C SER A 198 -5.24 3.38 -12.72
N ASP A 199 -4.30 2.70 -13.36
CA ASP A 199 -4.02 1.26 -13.30
C ASP A 199 -2.90 0.89 -12.31
N CYS A 200 -2.35 1.88 -11.59
CA CYS A 200 -1.38 1.69 -10.52
C CYS A 200 -2.02 1.87 -9.13
N ALA A 201 -1.48 1.20 -8.12
CA ALA A 201 -1.86 1.30 -6.71
C ALA A 201 -0.88 2.23 -5.98
N PHE A 202 -1.36 3.37 -5.50
CA PHE A 202 -0.56 4.35 -4.75
C PHE A 202 -0.81 4.20 -3.25
N ILE A 203 0.09 3.51 -2.54
CA ILE A 203 0.05 3.35 -1.08
C ILE A 203 0.69 4.60 -0.48
N THR A 204 -0.10 5.54 0.05
CA THR A 204 0.36 6.90 0.35
C THR A 204 0.49 7.11 1.85
N PHE A 205 1.72 7.21 2.34
CA PHE A 205 2.01 7.49 3.74
C PHE A 205 1.83 8.99 4.02
N THR A 206 0.96 9.32 4.98
CA THR A 206 0.50 10.70 5.20
C THR A 206 0.33 11.01 6.68
N ASN A 207 0.54 12.27 7.05
CA ASN A 207 0.16 12.80 8.36
C ASN A 207 -1.35 13.05 8.48
N GLY A 208 -2.08 13.03 7.36
CA GLY A 208 -3.53 13.15 7.29
C GLY A 208 -4.09 14.57 7.39
N SER A 209 -3.29 15.57 7.74
CA SER A 209 -3.77 16.93 8.00
C SER A 209 -4.41 17.61 6.77
N LEU A 210 -3.93 17.26 5.58
CA LEU A 210 -4.40 17.83 4.31
C LEU A 210 -5.56 17.04 3.67
N ILE A 211 -6.07 16.00 4.35
CA ILE A 211 -7.24 15.25 3.90
C ILE A 211 -8.50 16.02 4.32
N THR A 212 -9.07 16.78 3.38
CA THR A 212 -10.33 17.51 3.51
C THR A 212 -11.50 16.70 2.95
N GLU A 213 -12.74 17.16 3.09
CA GLU A 213 -13.90 16.52 2.44
C GLU A 213 -13.76 16.49 0.92
N GLU A 214 -13.17 17.53 0.32
CA GLU A 214 -12.89 17.57 -1.12
C GLU A 214 -11.86 16.51 -1.50
N THR A 215 -10.79 16.38 -0.71
CA THR A 215 -9.78 15.33 -0.90
C THR A 215 -10.43 13.95 -0.81
N VAL A 216 -11.31 13.70 0.18
CA VAL A 216 -12.03 12.43 0.33
C VAL A 216 -12.86 12.10 -0.91
N LYS A 217 -13.63 13.07 -1.44
CA LYS A 217 -14.38 12.89 -2.69
C LYS A 217 -13.47 12.56 -3.88
N LYS A 218 -12.31 13.23 -3.97
CA LYS A 218 -11.34 12.96 -5.02
C LYS A 218 -10.71 11.57 -4.88
N LEU A 219 -10.34 11.16 -3.67
CA LEU A 219 -9.84 9.82 -3.39
C LEU A 219 -10.86 8.72 -3.75
N GLN A 220 -12.14 8.92 -3.41
CA GLN A 220 -13.23 8.02 -3.79
C GLN A 220 -13.38 7.91 -5.32
N LYS A 221 -13.31 9.05 -6.03
CA LYS A 221 -13.38 9.12 -7.50
C LYS A 221 -12.18 8.43 -8.15
N LEU A 222 -10.97 8.66 -7.67
CA LEU A 222 -9.74 8.02 -8.17
C LEU A 222 -9.72 6.52 -7.88
N GLY A 223 -9.96 6.13 -6.62
CA GLY A 223 -10.05 4.77 -6.16
C GLY A 223 -8.73 3.99 -6.09
N ASN A 224 -7.63 4.58 -6.53
CA ASN A 224 -6.31 3.95 -6.62
C ASN A 224 -5.25 4.58 -5.71
N VAL A 225 -5.63 5.50 -4.85
CA VAL A 225 -4.79 6.11 -3.81
C VAL A 225 -5.26 5.62 -2.44
N PHE A 226 -4.38 5.03 -1.68
CA PHE A 226 -4.65 4.35 -0.40
C PHE A 226 -3.90 5.04 0.73
N PRO A 227 -4.54 5.98 1.47
CA PRO A 227 -3.89 6.67 2.57
C PRO A 227 -3.52 5.73 3.71
N MET A 228 -2.26 5.82 4.18
CA MET A 228 -1.73 5.14 5.35
C MET A 228 -1.39 6.21 6.38
N PHE A 229 -2.24 6.36 7.40
CA PHE A 229 -2.08 7.39 8.42
C PHE A 229 -0.90 7.07 9.32
N SER A 230 -0.01 8.04 9.45
CA SER A 230 1.16 7.90 10.32
C SER A 230 0.79 8.12 11.77
N LEU A 231 0.93 7.09 12.61
CA LEU A 231 0.70 7.11 14.04
C LEU A 231 1.95 6.67 14.81
N SER A 232 2.10 7.19 16.02
CA SER A 232 3.21 6.82 16.91
C SER A 232 2.74 6.13 18.20
N GLY A 233 1.45 5.78 18.28
CA GLY A 233 0.75 5.20 19.41
C GLY A 233 -0.64 5.80 19.57
N LEU A 234 -1.18 5.74 20.78
CA LEU A 234 -2.39 6.46 21.18
C LEU A 234 -2.12 7.97 21.26
N LYS A 235 -3.07 8.70 21.84
CA LYS A 235 -3.07 10.17 21.83
C LYS A 235 -1.77 10.77 22.37
N GLU A 236 -1.34 10.34 23.52
CA GLU A 236 -0.17 10.92 24.19
C GLU A 236 1.11 10.75 23.36
N ASN A 237 1.41 9.54 22.91
CA ASN A 237 2.59 9.26 22.09
C ASN A 237 2.50 9.87 20.69
N THR A 238 1.31 9.89 20.08
CA THR A 238 1.16 10.49 18.75
C THR A 238 1.29 12.00 18.81
N ASP A 239 0.66 12.66 19.77
CA ASP A 239 0.72 14.12 19.94
C ASP A 239 2.12 14.58 20.36
N ALA A 240 2.83 13.82 21.20
CA ALA A 240 4.22 14.12 21.59
C ALA A 240 5.18 14.15 20.37
N VAL A 241 5.01 13.24 19.42
CA VAL A 241 5.88 13.15 18.22
C VAL A 241 5.46 14.13 17.12
N ARG A 242 4.15 14.36 16.94
CA ARG A 242 3.58 15.04 15.75
C ARG A 242 2.98 16.39 16.02
N GLY A 243 2.75 16.72 17.28
CA GLY A 243 2.11 17.95 17.74
C GLY A 243 0.73 17.69 18.36
N GLU A 244 0.35 18.55 19.27
CA GLU A 244 -0.91 18.47 20.01
C GLU A 244 -2.14 18.42 19.08
N GLY A 245 -3.09 17.52 19.38
CA GLY A 245 -4.32 17.32 18.63
C GLY A 245 -4.18 16.50 17.36
N CYS A 246 -2.97 16.04 17.01
CA CYS A 246 -2.74 15.22 15.81
C CYS A 246 -3.49 13.88 15.86
N PHE A 247 -3.51 13.22 17.02
CA PHE A 247 -4.22 11.96 17.17
C PHE A 247 -5.72 12.12 16.88
N ASP A 248 -6.36 13.07 17.53
CA ASP A 248 -7.82 13.32 17.36
C ASP A 248 -8.14 13.69 15.90
N MET A 249 -7.32 14.52 15.29
CA MET A 249 -7.43 14.87 13.87
C MET A 249 -7.34 13.61 12.98
N ILE A 250 -6.36 12.73 13.20
CA ILE A 250 -6.22 11.47 12.42
C ILE A 250 -7.44 10.59 12.62
N MET A 251 -7.94 10.42 13.85
CA MET A 251 -9.14 9.64 14.12
C MET A 251 -10.37 10.18 13.37
N GLN A 252 -10.51 11.48 13.29
CA GLN A 252 -11.56 12.12 12.50
C GLN A 252 -11.40 11.84 10.99
N LYS A 253 -10.17 11.92 10.46
CA LYS A 253 -9.91 11.64 9.04
C LYS A 253 -10.17 10.16 8.68
N MET A 254 -9.82 9.23 9.58
CA MET A 254 -10.18 7.82 9.42
C MET A 254 -11.71 7.63 9.34
N ASP A 255 -12.48 8.28 10.21
CA ASP A 255 -13.95 8.22 10.19
C ASP A 255 -14.52 8.78 8.88
N MET A 256 -13.95 9.88 8.35
CA MET A 256 -14.35 10.45 7.06
C MET A 256 -14.11 9.48 5.89
N LEU A 257 -12.93 8.84 5.84
CA LEU A 257 -12.60 7.86 4.77
C LEU A 257 -13.44 6.59 4.90
N LYS A 258 -13.66 6.09 6.12
CA LYS A 258 -14.54 4.95 6.38
C LYS A 258 -15.95 5.21 5.88
N LYS A 259 -16.54 6.38 6.23
CA LYS A 259 -17.87 6.79 5.77
C LYS A 259 -17.96 6.89 4.25
N ALA A 260 -16.88 7.32 3.59
CA ALA A 260 -16.83 7.42 2.13
C ALA A 260 -16.52 6.07 1.43
N GLY A 261 -16.22 5.01 2.17
CA GLY A 261 -15.82 3.72 1.62
C GLY A 261 -14.48 3.76 0.88
N VAL A 262 -13.58 4.63 1.28
CA VAL A 262 -12.21 4.69 0.74
C VAL A 262 -11.33 3.69 1.49
N PHE A 263 -10.53 2.91 0.77
CA PHE A 263 -9.53 2.03 1.40
C PHE A 263 -8.45 2.87 2.08
N PHE A 264 -8.20 2.62 3.35
CA PHE A 264 -7.12 3.25 4.09
C PHE A 264 -6.53 2.31 5.14
N GLY A 265 -5.41 2.73 5.70
CA GLY A 265 -4.73 1.99 6.75
C GLY A 265 -3.92 2.89 7.68
N ALA A 266 -3.05 2.28 8.47
CA ALA A 266 -2.14 2.97 9.36
C ALA A 266 -0.68 2.59 9.08
N SER A 267 0.22 3.50 9.40
CA SER A 267 1.66 3.33 9.39
C SER A 267 2.22 3.67 10.76
N ILE A 268 2.80 2.69 11.40
CA ILE A 268 3.28 2.80 12.79
C ILE A 268 4.81 2.79 12.77
N CYS A 269 5.42 3.84 13.30
CA CYS A 269 6.84 3.83 13.62
C CYS A 269 7.02 3.31 15.04
N ALA A 270 7.44 2.05 15.16
CA ALA A 270 7.70 1.43 16.46
C ALA A 270 9.09 1.81 16.96
N THR A 271 9.14 2.36 18.17
CA THR A 271 10.36 2.78 18.88
C THR A 271 10.51 1.96 20.17
N SER A 272 11.67 2.09 20.84
CA SER A 272 11.88 1.52 22.16
C SER A 272 10.90 2.07 23.21
N GLN A 273 10.38 3.29 23.02
CA GLN A 273 9.52 3.98 23.97
C GLN A 273 8.03 3.65 23.80
N ASN A 274 7.56 3.45 22.56
CA ASN A 274 6.15 3.19 22.28
C ASN A 274 5.81 1.71 22.02
N CYS A 275 6.81 0.82 22.06
CA CYS A 275 6.67 -0.57 21.65
C CYS A 275 5.51 -1.28 22.38
N ASP A 276 5.42 -1.12 23.71
CA ASP A 276 4.39 -1.79 24.52
C ASP A 276 2.99 -1.32 24.15
N GLU A 277 2.82 -0.03 23.92
CA GLU A 277 1.54 0.54 23.52
C GLU A 277 1.12 0.09 22.10
N VAL A 278 2.01 0.25 21.09
CA VAL A 278 1.66 -0.04 19.70
C VAL A 278 1.52 -1.53 19.42
N THR A 279 1.99 -2.39 20.30
CA THR A 279 1.82 -3.84 20.24
C THR A 279 0.69 -4.38 21.10
N SER A 280 0.00 -3.51 21.85
CA SER A 280 -1.13 -3.91 22.69
C SER A 280 -2.35 -4.32 21.86
N ASP A 281 -3.13 -5.25 22.36
CA ASP A 281 -4.38 -5.68 21.74
C ASP A 281 -5.38 -4.53 21.62
N ASP A 282 -5.41 -3.62 22.59
CA ASP A 282 -6.28 -2.44 22.60
C ASP A 282 -5.95 -1.48 21.45
N PHE A 283 -4.67 -1.20 21.20
CA PHE A 283 -4.24 -0.36 20.09
C PHE A 283 -4.59 -1.00 18.74
N MET A 284 -4.29 -2.28 18.57
CA MET A 284 -4.61 -3.02 17.35
C MET A 284 -6.12 -3.08 17.10
N LYS A 285 -6.90 -3.33 18.16
CA LYS A 285 -8.37 -3.35 18.09
C LYS A 285 -8.92 -1.97 17.74
N MET A 286 -8.41 -0.90 18.34
CA MET A 286 -8.79 0.48 18.02
C MET A 286 -8.60 0.78 16.54
N LEU A 287 -7.46 0.42 15.93
CA LEU A 287 -7.22 0.60 14.50
C LEU A 287 -8.23 -0.17 13.63
N SER A 288 -8.51 -1.42 13.99
CA SER A 288 -9.49 -2.26 13.29
C SER A 288 -10.92 -1.70 13.39
N ASP A 289 -11.31 -1.20 14.56
CA ASP A 289 -12.64 -0.62 14.82
C ASP A 289 -12.81 0.72 14.08
N LYS A 290 -11.73 1.50 13.97
CA LYS A 290 -11.69 2.73 13.14
C LYS A 290 -11.78 2.44 11.65
N GLY A 291 -11.60 1.18 11.23
CA GLY A 291 -11.75 0.76 9.84
C GLY A 291 -10.44 0.68 9.07
N SER A 292 -9.30 0.70 9.75
CA SER A 292 -8.01 0.39 9.12
C SER A 292 -8.08 -1.00 8.49
N LEU A 293 -7.86 -1.08 7.19
CA LEU A 293 -7.83 -2.35 6.46
C LEU A 293 -6.41 -2.90 6.31
N TRP A 294 -5.41 -2.04 6.49
CA TRP A 294 -4.01 -2.42 6.37
C TRP A 294 -3.16 -1.58 7.32
N THR A 295 -2.36 -2.23 8.18
CA THR A 295 -1.46 -1.56 9.12
C THR A 295 -0.03 -2.04 8.90
N TRP A 296 0.87 -1.08 8.72
CA TRP A 296 2.29 -1.30 8.53
C TRP A 296 3.05 -0.93 9.79
N PHE A 297 3.92 -1.82 10.24
CA PHE A 297 4.88 -1.55 11.30
C PHE A 297 6.27 -1.37 10.71
N PHE A 298 6.84 -0.20 10.95
CA PHE A 298 8.23 0.12 10.66
C PHE A 298 8.97 0.26 11.97
N HIS A 299 10.09 -0.43 12.10
CA HIS A 299 10.99 -0.20 13.23
C HIS A 299 11.71 1.13 13.01
N TYR A 300 11.86 1.91 14.06
CA TYR A 300 12.62 3.14 13.99
C TYR A 300 14.07 2.85 13.61
N VAL A 301 14.57 3.58 12.63
CA VAL A 301 15.95 3.58 12.18
C VAL A 301 16.52 4.98 12.46
N PRO A 302 17.67 5.11 13.13
CA PRO A 302 18.24 6.40 13.52
C PRO A 302 18.89 7.09 12.32
N VAL A 303 18.08 7.63 11.41
CA VAL A 303 18.46 8.41 10.24
C VAL A 303 17.65 9.70 10.20
N GLY A 304 18.09 10.68 9.41
CA GLY A 304 17.43 11.98 9.31
C GLY A 304 17.95 12.99 10.35
N ALA A 305 17.22 14.09 10.54
CA ALA A 305 17.61 15.15 11.47
C ALA A 305 17.56 14.66 12.93
N ASN A 306 18.66 14.87 13.65
CA ASN A 306 18.80 14.52 15.07
C ASN A 306 18.45 13.04 15.37
N PRO A 307 19.15 12.06 14.76
CA PRO A 307 18.89 10.65 14.99
C PRO A 307 19.20 10.27 16.44
N ASP A 308 18.25 9.57 17.08
CA ASP A 308 18.39 9.12 18.45
C ASP A 308 18.45 7.59 18.51
N VAL A 309 19.65 7.05 18.76
CA VAL A 309 19.87 5.60 18.84
C VAL A 309 19.13 4.93 20.01
N THR A 310 18.73 5.70 21.03
CA THR A 310 17.97 5.18 22.17
C THR A 310 16.55 4.80 21.80
N LEU A 311 16.02 5.34 20.71
CA LEU A 311 14.68 5.00 20.19
C LEU A 311 14.64 3.70 19.38
N VAL A 312 15.79 3.08 19.08
CA VAL A 312 15.85 1.84 18.31
C VAL A 312 15.29 0.69 19.14
N PRO A 313 14.27 -0.05 18.67
CA PRO A 313 13.75 -1.21 19.38
C PRO A 313 14.84 -2.28 19.57
N ASN A 314 14.98 -2.77 20.79
CA ASN A 314 15.91 -3.86 21.09
C ASN A 314 15.40 -5.21 20.53
N ALA A 315 16.20 -6.27 20.64
CA ALA A 315 15.87 -7.58 20.08
C ALA A 315 14.55 -8.17 20.65
N GLN A 316 14.28 -7.96 21.94
CA GLN A 316 13.06 -8.43 22.59
C GLN A 316 11.84 -7.65 22.07
N GLN A 317 11.93 -6.34 21.95
CA GLN A 317 10.88 -5.49 21.41
C GLN A 317 10.58 -5.80 19.93
N ARG A 318 11.60 -6.06 19.12
CA ARG A 318 11.39 -6.52 17.72
C ARG A 318 10.63 -7.84 17.64
N GLN A 319 10.91 -8.77 18.56
CA GLN A 319 10.15 -10.01 18.66
C GLN A 319 8.72 -9.78 19.15
N GLN A 320 8.52 -8.83 20.04
CA GLN A 320 7.20 -8.42 20.51
C GLN A 320 6.36 -7.84 19.36
N ILE A 321 6.93 -6.93 18.54
CA ILE A 321 6.27 -6.38 17.36
C ILE A 321 5.86 -7.50 16.40
N LEU A 322 6.78 -8.41 16.07
CA LEU A 322 6.50 -9.53 15.20
C LEU A 322 5.34 -10.39 15.72
N LYS A 323 5.36 -10.75 17.01
CA LYS A 323 4.28 -11.53 17.65
C LYS A 323 2.94 -10.80 17.59
N ALA A 324 2.91 -9.50 17.92
CA ALA A 324 1.70 -8.69 17.87
C ALA A 324 1.12 -8.58 16.46
N VAL A 325 1.97 -8.39 15.45
CA VAL A 325 1.57 -8.39 14.04
C VAL A 325 0.95 -9.73 13.63
N TYR A 326 1.57 -10.86 14.01
CA TYR A 326 1.02 -12.19 13.74
C TYR A 326 -0.29 -12.43 14.50
N ASN A 327 -0.37 -12.03 15.77
CA ASN A 327 -1.60 -12.15 16.57
C ASN A 327 -2.74 -11.36 15.91
N ALA A 328 -2.52 -10.10 15.55
CA ALA A 328 -3.53 -9.27 14.91
C ALA A 328 -4.04 -9.87 13.59
N ARG A 329 -3.18 -10.49 12.78
CA ARG A 329 -3.60 -11.21 11.55
C ARG A 329 -4.54 -12.38 11.83
N ASN A 330 -4.39 -13.02 12.98
CA ASN A 330 -5.15 -14.21 13.34
C ASN A 330 -6.41 -13.88 14.17
N THR A 331 -6.56 -12.65 14.65
CA THR A 331 -7.65 -12.24 15.55
C THR A 331 -8.50 -11.10 15.02
N LEU A 332 -7.96 -10.25 14.13
CA LEU A 332 -8.63 -9.05 13.64
C LEU A 332 -8.86 -9.10 12.11
N PRO A 333 -9.97 -8.54 11.62
CA PRO A 333 -10.24 -8.41 10.20
C PRO A 333 -9.46 -7.22 9.59
N MET A 334 -8.14 -7.26 9.73
CA MET A 334 -7.19 -6.26 9.28
C MET A 334 -5.90 -6.94 8.82
N MET A 335 -5.34 -6.54 7.70
CA MET A 335 -4.01 -6.96 7.29
C MET A 335 -2.97 -6.18 8.10
N THR A 336 -2.02 -6.87 8.70
CA THR A 336 -0.89 -6.26 9.41
C THR A 336 0.43 -6.73 8.83
N VAL A 337 1.41 -5.86 8.73
CA VAL A 337 2.74 -6.15 8.15
C VAL A 337 3.82 -5.61 9.09
N ASP A 338 4.73 -6.47 9.50
CA ASP A 338 6.00 -6.04 10.05
C ASP A 338 7.01 -5.95 8.89
N PHE A 339 7.28 -4.72 8.44
CA PHE A 339 8.11 -4.48 7.25
C PHE A 339 9.50 -5.11 7.37
N TRP A 340 10.03 -5.20 8.60
CA TRP A 340 11.37 -5.74 8.86
C TRP A 340 11.37 -7.20 9.30
N GLY A 341 10.25 -7.70 9.83
CA GLY A 341 10.14 -9.03 10.42
C GLY A 341 9.50 -10.10 9.53
N ASP A 342 8.72 -9.71 8.53
CA ASP A 342 7.92 -10.62 7.70
C ASP A 342 8.69 -11.28 6.53
N GLY A 343 9.91 -10.85 6.26
CA GLY A 343 10.69 -11.38 5.15
C GLY A 343 11.15 -12.83 5.39
N PRO A 344 11.27 -13.65 4.32
CA PRO A 344 11.80 -15.01 4.42
C PRO A 344 13.28 -15.05 4.83
N ASP A 345 13.99 -13.96 4.57
CA ASP A 345 15.38 -13.76 5.00
C ASP A 345 15.49 -12.54 5.91
N ARG A 346 15.40 -12.80 7.21
CA ARG A 346 15.56 -11.75 8.24
C ARG A 346 16.98 -11.13 8.27
N LYS A 347 17.92 -11.65 7.48
CA LYS A 347 19.30 -11.17 7.40
C LYS A 347 19.49 -10.12 6.29
N SER A 348 18.62 -10.07 5.31
CA SER A 348 18.68 -9.14 4.18
C SER A 348 18.04 -7.78 4.46
N VAL A 349 17.65 -7.54 5.70
CA VAL A 349 16.94 -6.33 6.13
C VAL A 349 17.84 -5.52 7.07
N VAL A 350 19.04 -5.25 6.63
CA VAL A 350 19.96 -4.30 7.31
C VAL A 350 20.32 -3.21 6.33
#